data_f75334b66d4b3471881db1534af4e84a
#
_entry.id   f75334b66d4b3471881db1534af4e84a
#
_cell.length_a   1.000
_cell.length_b   1.000
_cell.length_c   1.000
_cell.angle_alpha   90.00
_cell.angle_beta   90.00
_cell.angle_gamma   90.00
#
_symmetry.space_group_name_H-M   'P 1'
#
loop_
_entity.id
_entity.type
_entity.pdbx_description
1 polymer ?
#
loop_
_entity_poly.entity_id
_entity_poly.type
_entity_poly.pdbx_seq_one_letter_code
_entity_poly.pdbx_strand_id
1 'polypeptide(L)'
;AKEAHRKTGRLLDIGTGTGYFADTMVRRGWKVEAVEKNPQAREFAKEHFGLEVKPESALQEFAPGSFDVIPLWHVMEHLEHLGEVWQQLHEMLTEKGLLIVAVPNCSSYDAQRYGEYWAAYDVPRHLWHFTPGTIQQLASRHGFIMAARHPLFTYPC
;
A
#
# COMPACT_ATOMS: atom_id res chain seq x y z
N ALA A 1 14.27 -4.36 -20.29
CA ALA A 1 14.49 -5.08 -19.04
C ALA A 1 13.41 -6.15 -18.95
N LYS A 2 13.78 -7.43 -18.91
CA LYS A 2 12.85 -8.54 -18.72
C LYS A 2 12.30 -8.41 -17.31
N GLU A 3 11.02 -8.08 -17.16
CA GLU A 3 10.29 -8.29 -15.92
C GLU A 3 10.47 -9.76 -15.53
N ALA A 4 11.19 -9.97 -14.45
CA ALA A 4 11.27 -11.30 -13.89
C ALA A 4 9.86 -11.69 -13.49
N HIS A 5 9.26 -12.67 -14.16
CA HIS A 5 8.04 -13.31 -13.71
C HIS A 5 8.33 -13.91 -12.34
N ARG A 6 8.08 -13.14 -11.27
CA ARG A 6 8.14 -13.69 -9.92
C ARG A 6 7.08 -14.78 -9.82
N LYS A 7 7.53 -15.96 -9.45
CA LYS A 7 6.62 -17.01 -9.02
C LYS A 7 5.75 -16.45 -7.92
N THR A 8 4.48 -16.83 -7.88
CA THR A 8 3.55 -16.50 -6.80
C THR A 8 4.19 -16.80 -5.44
N GLY A 9 4.03 -15.87 -4.50
CA GLY A 9 4.59 -15.94 -3.15
C GLY A 9 3.56 -15.54 -2.10
N ARG A 10 4.04 -15.02 -0.96
CA ARG A 10 3.20 -14.47 0.11
C ARG A 10 3.05 -12.95 -0.07
N LEU A 11 1.82 -12.48 -0.08
CA LEU A 11 1.45 -11.09 -0.23
C LEU A 11 0.66 -10.61 0.99
N LEU A 12 1.01 -9.44 1.52
CA LEU A 12 0.23 -8.75 2.56
C LEU A 12 -0.38 -7.49 1.95
N ASP A 13 -1.71 -7.47 1.84
CA ASP A 13 -2.48 -6.31 1.37
C ASP A 13 -2.93 -5.48 2.57
N ILE A 14 -2.28 -4.32 2.76
CA ILE A 14 -2.56 -3.41 3.88
C ILE A 14 -3.55 -2.34 3.42
N GLY A 15 -4.67 -2.23 4.14
CA GLY A 15 -5.77 -1.35 3.74
C GLY A 15 -6.51 -1.90 2.52
N THR A 16 -6.81 -3.20 2.55
CA THR A 16 -7.43 -3.91 1.41
C THR A 16 -8.81 -3.37 1.02
N GLY A 17 -9.42 -2.51 1.86
CA GLY A 17 -10.77 -2.01 1.66
C GLY A 17 -11.77 -3.16 1.54
N THR A 18 -12.54 -3.17 0.48
CA THR A 18 -13.54 -4.21 0.19
C THR A 18 -12.96 -5.50 -0.41
N GLY A 19 -11.64 -5.62 -0.56
CA GLY A 19 -10.96 -6.88 -0.87
C GLY A 19 -10.82 -7.22 -2.36
N TYR A 20 -11.20 -6.35 -3.30
CA TYR A 20 -11.11 -6.65 -4.74
C TYR A 20 -9.69 -6.96 -5.21
N PHE A 21 -8.70 -6.21 -4.72
CA PHE A 21 -7.30 -6.49 -5.09
C PHE A 21 -6.84 -7.81 -4.49
N ALA A 22 -7.10 -8.04 -3.19
CA ALA A 22 -6.75 -9.26 -2.50
C ALA A 22 -7.37 -10.50 -3.20
N ASP A 23 -8.66 -10.47 -3.53
CA ASP A 23 -9.34 -11.54 -4.28
C ASP A 23 -8.67 -11.80 -5.64
N THR A 24 -8.36 -10.74 -6.38
CA THR A 24 -7.67 -10.85 -7.66
C THR A 24 -6.32 -11.56 -7.51
N MET A 25 -5.57 -11.26 -6.46
CA MET A 25 -4.26 -11.87 -6.21
C MET A 25 -4.39 -13.33 -5.76
N VAL A 26 -5.40 -13.66 -4.94
CA VAL A 26 -5.73 -15.05 -4.58
C VAL A 26 -6.02 -15.88 -5.84
N ARG A 27 -6.88 -15.38 -6.73
CA ARG A 27 -7.20 -16.05 -8.01
C ARG A 27 -5.98 -16.22 -8.93
N ARG A 28 -4.97 -15.38 -8.78
CA ARG A 28 -3.68 -15.50 -9.48
C ARG A 28 -2.68 -16.42 -8.79
N GLY A 29 -3.09 -17.09 -7.71
CA GLY A 29 -2.28 -18.09 -7.02
C GLY A 29 -1.36 -17.55 -5.92
N TRP A 30 -1.52 -16.29 -5.50
CA TRP A 30 -0.79 -15.74 -4.36
C TRP A 30 -1.38 -16.24 -3.03
N LYS A 31 -0.51 -16.43 -2.04
CA LYS A 31 -0.94 -16.61 -0.65
C LYS A 31 -1.12 -15.22 -0.06
N VAL A 32 -2.37 -14.76 0.06
CA VAL A 32 -2.69 -13.41 0.48
C VAL A 32 -3.12 -13.40 1.95
N GLU A 33 -2.47 -12.55 2.73
CA GLU A 33 -2.97 -12.01 3.99
C GLU A 33 -3.49 -10.62 3.71
N ALA A 34 -4.60 -10.23 4.34
CA ALA A 34 -5.18 -8.90 4.15
C ALA A 34 -5.56 -8.29 5.50
N VAL A 35 -5.31 -6.99 5.66
CA VAL A 35 -5.72 -6.24 6.84
C VAL A 35 -6.50 -4.99 6.42
N GLU A 36 -7.52 -4.67 7.20
CA GLU A 36 -8.37 -3.50 6.98
C GLU A 36 -8.90 -2.96 8.32
N LYS A 37 -8.83 -1.66 8.51
CA LYS A 37 -9.31 -0.97 9.71
C LYS A 37 -10.84 -1.01 9.82
N ASN A 38 -11.53 -0.78 8.69
CA ASN A 38 -12.99 -0.67 8.67
C ASN A 38 -13.66 -2.05 8.76
N PRO A 39 -14.45 -2.33 9.83
CA PRO A 39 -15.11 -3.62 10.01
C PRO A 39 -16.16 -3.92 8.94
N GLN A 40 -16.84 -2.90 8.40
CA GLN A 40 -17.85 -3.08 7.35
C GLN A 40 -17.18 -3.50 6.02
N ALA A 41 -16.01 -2.93 5.72
CA ALA A 41 -15.23 -3.35 4.55
C ALA A 41 -14.73 -4.80 4.69
N ARG A 42 -14.30 -5.21 5.89
CA ARG A 42 -13.92 -6.61 6.16
C ARG A 42 -15.10 -7.57 5.98
N GLU A 43 -16.28 -7.19 6.49
CA GLU A 43 -17.50 -8.01 6.33
C GLU A 43 -17.87 -8.14 4.84
N PHE A 44 -17.84 -7.05 4.09
CA PHE A 44 -18.08 -7.07 2.64
C PHE A 44 -17.11 -8.05 1.93
N ALA A 45 -15.81 -7.99 2.23
CA ALA A 45 -14.81 -8.89 1.64
C ALA A 45 -15.10 -10.37 1.95
N LYS A 46 -15.55 -10.65 3.17
CA LYS A 46 -15.94 -11.99 3.59
C LYS A 46 -17.18 -12.49 2.85
N GLU A 47 -18.24 -11.68 2.81
CA GLU A 47 -19.50 -12.06 2.18
C GLU A 47 -19.38 -12.26 0.66
N HIS A 48 -18.62 -11.35 -0.02
CA HIS A 48 -18.54 -11.35 -1.47
C HIS A 48 -17.45 -12.24 -2.06
N PHE A 49 -16.33 -12.39 -1.34
CA PHE A 49 -15.15 -13.09 -1.84
C PHE A 49 -14.73 -14.28 -0.97
N GLY A 50 -15.34 -14.46 0.21
CA GLY A 50 -14.89 -15.46 1.17
C GLY A 50 -13.51 -15.16 1.77
N LEU A 51 -13.06 -13.90 1.75
CA LEU A 51 -11.77 -13.48 2.27
C LEU A 51 -11.83 -13.26 3.78
N GLU A 52 -10.93 -13.89 4.52
CA GLU A 52 -10.71 -13.60 5.94
C GLU A 52 -9.75 -12.40 6.06
N VAL A 53 -10.33 -11.20 6.16
CA VAL A 53 -9.58 -9.96 6.36
C VAL A 53 -9.44 -9.66 7.85
N LYS A 54 -8.21 -9.48 8.31
CA LYS A 54 -7.89 -9.21 9.71
C LYS A 54 -8.00 -7.70 10.03
N PRO A 55 -8.20 -7.34 11.31
CA PRO A 55 -8.08 -5.95 11.74
C PRO A 55 -6.63 -5.48 11.64
N GLU A 56 -6.42 -4.17 11.54
CA GLU A 56 -5.08 -3.56 11.43
C GLU A 56 -4.14 -3.95 12.57
N SER A 57 -4.68 -4.19 13.79
CA SER A 57 -3.89 -4.67 14.95
C SER A 57 -3.16 -5.98 14.68
N ALA A 58 -3.63 -6.80 13.75
CA ALA A 58 -2.98 -8.06 13.38
C ALA A 58 -1.62 -7.86 12.68
N LEU A 59 -1.28 -6.64 12.26
CA LEU A 59 0.04 -6.34 11.69
C LEU A 59 1.19 -6.69 12.65
N GLN A 60 0.96 -6.60 13.96
CA GLN A 60 1.95 -6.91 14.99
C GLN A 60 2.15 -8.43 15.21
N GLU A 61 1.27 -9.25 14.67
CA GLU A 61 1.32 -10.71 14.81
C GLU A 61 2.15 -11.38 13.71
N PHE A 62 2.46 -10.66 12.64
CA PHE A 62 3.22 -11.22 11.52
C PHE A 62 4.72 -11.29 11.86
N ALA A 63 5.28 -12.48 11.62
CA ALA A 63 6.71 -12.70 11.83
C ALA A 63 7.58 -11.91 10.83
N PRO A 64 8.79 -11.50 11.21
CA PRO A 64 9.75 -10.89 10.29
C PRO A 64 10.02 -11.77 9.07
N GLY A 65 10.26 -11.15 7.92
CA GLY A 65 10.58 -11.83 6.67
C GLY A 65 9.46 -12.72 6.12
N SER A 66 8.19 -12.41 6.46
CA SER A 66 7.05 -13.26 6.11
C SER A 66 6.51 -13.04 4.70
N PHE A 67 6.76 -11.88 4.09
CA PHE A 67 6.09 -11.49 2.85
C PHE A 67 7.07 -11.19 1.73
N ASP A 68 6.72 -11.64 0.54
CA ASP A 68 7.48 -11.34 -0.69
C ASP A 68 7.04 -10.01 -1.32
N VAL A 69 5.78 -9.63 -1.12
CA VAL A 69 5.21 -8.37 -1.63
C VAL A 69 4.27 -7.76 -0.61
N ILE A 70 4.42 -6.46 -0.37
CA ILE A 70 3.47 -5.66 0.42
C ILE A 70 3.05 -4.45 -0.41
N PRO A 71 1.83 -4.40 -0.96
CA PRO A 71 1.26 -3.21 -1.56
C PRO A 71 0.55 -2.32 -0.53
N LEU A 72 0.66 -1.01 -0.72
CA LEU A 72 -0.12 0.02 -0.04
C LEU A 72 -0.78 0.92 -1.11
N TRP A 73 -2.04 0.67 -1.38
CA TRP A 73 -2.83 1.42 -2.35
C TRP A 73 -3.60 2.55 -1.66
N HIS A 74 -3.07 3.78 -1.71
CA HIS A 74 -3.70 4.94 -1.05
C HIS A 74 -3.91 4.72 0.46
N VAL A 75 -2.88 4.28 1.15
CA VAL A 75 -2.86 4.00 2.60
C VAL A 75 -1.85 4.89 3.32
N MET A 76 -0.68 5.07 2.74
CA MET A 76 0.47 5.72 3.37
C MET A 76 0.15 7.15 3.82
N GLU A 77 -0.66 7.87 3.07
CA GLU A 77 -1.09 9.23 3.34
C GLU A 77 -1.99 9.38 4.58
N HIS A 78 -2.56 8.27 5.06
CA HIS A 78 -3.47 8.23 6.22
C HIS A 78 -2.79 7.80 7.53
N LEU A 79 -1.53 7.36 7.48
CA LEU A 79 -0.87 6.74 8.62
C LEU A 79 -0.32 7.80 9.60
N GLU A 80 -0.65 7.65 10.89
CA GLU A 80 -0.22 8.60 11.93
C GLU A 80 1.28 8.49 12.24
N HIS A 81 1.80 7.27 12.40
CA HIS A 81 3.19 6.99 12.81
C HIS A 81 4.04 6.50 11.65
N LEU A 82 4.22 7.36 10.65
CA LEU A 82 4.80 7.00 9.37
C LEU A 82 6.18 6.31 9.48
N GLY A 83 7.06 6.81 10.36
CA GLY A 83 8.39 6.23 10.53
C GLY A 83 8.37 4.80 11.11
N GLU A 84 7.51 4.55 12.09
CA GLU A 84 7.34 3.22 12.70
C GLU A 84 6.79 2.22 11.68
N VAL A 85 5.82 2.67 10.87
CA VAL A 85 5.24 1.83 9.82
C VAL A 85 6.28 1.44 8.77
N TRP A 86 7.13 2.38 8.31
CA TRP A 86 8.19 2.06 7.36
C TRP A 86 9.17 1.02 7.90
N GLN A 87 9.54 1.13 9.19
CA GLN A 87 10.39 0.13 9.84
C GLN A 87 9.69 -1.22 9.90
N GLN A 88 8.43 -1.27 10.30
CA GLN A 88 7.64 -2.51 10.36
C GLN A 88 7.49 -3.17 8.99
N LEU A 89 7.23 -2.39 7.94
CA LEU A 89 7.17 -2.89 6.57
C LEU A 89 8.49 -3.51 6.13
N HIS A 90 9.61 -2.88 6.48
CA HIS A 90 10.94 -3.42 6.19
C HIS A 90 11.18 -4.75 6.91
N GLU A 91 10.79 -4.86 8.18
CA GLU A 91 10.93 -6.08 8.98
C GLU A 91 10.05 -7.23 8.45
N MET A 92 8.83 -6.95 8.01
CA MET A 92 7.89 -7.96 7.52
C MET A 92 8.26 -8.51 6.13
N LEU A 93 9.00 -7.76 5.32
CA LEU A 93 9.42 -8.19 4.00
C LEU A 93 10.60 -9.18 4.06
N THR A 94 10.60 -10.14 3.15
CA THR A 94 11.79 -10.96 2.89
C THR A 94 12.94 -10.08 2.38
N GLU A 95 14.19 -10.56 2.48
CA GLU A 95 15.38 -9.83 2.01
C GLU A 95 15.28 -9.33 0.56
N LYS A 96 14.56 -10.05 -0.30
CA LYS A 96 14.28 -9.68 -1.69
C LYS A 96 12.83 -9.24 -1.89
N GLY A 97 12.16 -8.87 -0.81
CA GLY A 97 10.77 -8.45 -0.82
C GLY A 97 10.56 -7.14 -1.58
N LEU A 98 9.36 -6.95 -2.07
CA LEU A 98 8.95 -5.76 -2.81
C LEU A 98 7.89 -5.00 -2.05
N LEU A 99 8.18 -3.73 -1.73
CA LEU A 99 7.19 -2.78 -1.27
C LEU A 99 6.64 -2.00 -2.46
N ILE A 100 5.32 -1.94 -2.60
CA ILE A 100 4.63 -1.13 -3.61
C ILE A 100 3.85 -0.04 -2.88
N VAL A 101 4.13 1.22 -3.19
CA VAL A 101 3.44 2.37 -2.58
C VAL A 101 2.80 3.21 -3.66
N ALA A 102 1.49 3.37 -3.58
CA ALA A 102 0.73 4.29 -4.42
C ALA A 102 0.14 5.40 -3.53
N VAL A 103 0.54 6.64 -3.78
CA VAL A 103 0.09 7.84 -3.04
C VAL A 103 -0.17 8.99 -4.00
N PRO A 104 -1.03 9.96 -3.64
CA PRO A 104 -1.17 11.19 -4.39
C PRO A 104 0.15 11.95 -4.47
N ASN A 105 0.45 12.49 -5.66
CA ASN A 105 1.64 13.30 -5.89
C ASN A 105 1.28 14.79 -5.84
N CYS A 106 1.62 15.47 -4.74
CA CYS A 106 1.33 16.91 -4.58
C CYS A 106 2.18 17.84 -5.47
N SER A 107 3.11 17.30 -6.26
CA SER A 107 3.81 18.02 -7.33
C SER A 107 3.29 17.67 -8.73
N SER A 108 2.14 16.98 -8.83
CA SER A 108 1.52 16.65 -10.11
C SER A 108 1.01 17.89 -10.85
N TYR A 109 0.75 17.74 -12.16
CA TYR A 109 0.11 18.78 -12.94
C TYR A 109 -1.23 19.21 -12.34
N ASP A 110 -2.06 18.23 -11.92
CA ASP A 110 -3.38 18.52 -11.32
C ASP A 110 -3.24 19.28 -9.99
N ALA A 111 -2.28 18.91 -9.14
CA ALA A 111 -2.02 19.65 -7.91
C ALA A 111 -1.62 21.10 -8.19
N GLN A 112 -0.79 21.35 -9.19
CA GLN A 112 -0.41 22.70 -9.62
C GLN A 112 -1.58 23.47 -10.26
N ARG A 113 -2.40 22.78 -11.05
CA ARG A 113 -3.55 23.38 -11.75
C ARG A 113 -4.67 23.81 -10.84
N TYR A 114 -4.99 22.98 -9.84
CA TYR A 114 -6.10 23.20 -8.92
C TYR A 114 -5.68 23.88 -7.61
N GLY A 115 -4.37 23.92 -7.30
CA GLY A 115 -3.85 24.55 -6.09
C GLY A 115 -4.52 24.00 -4.83
N GLU A 116 -4.98 24.87 -3.96
CA GLU A 116 -5.64 24.51 -2.70
C GLU A 116 -6.95 23.71 -2.87
N TYR A 117 -7.54 23.75 -4.07
CA TYR A 117 -8.77 23.01 -4.40
C TYR A 117 -8.50 21.60 -4.97
N TRP A 118 -7.24 21.17 -5.02
CA TRP A 118 -6.93 19.82 -5.47
C TRP A 118 -7.50 18.76 -4.53
N ALA A 119 -8.45 17.95 -5.04
CA ALA A 119 -9.21 17.00 -4.22
C ALA A 119 -8.34 15.99 -3.45
N ALA A 120 -7.16 15.65 -3.97
CA ALA A 120 -6.28 14.70 -3.32
C ALA A 120 -5.47 15.30 -2.15
N TYR A 121 -5.63 16.58 -1.81
CA TYR A 121 -5.19 17.05 -0.50
C TYR A 121 -6.02 16.47 0.63
N ASP A 122 -7.33 16.32 0.45
CA ASP A 122 -8.27 15.60 1.33
C ASP A 122 -8.02 15.81 2.83
N VAL A 123 -7.79 17.06 3.23
CA VAL A 123 -7.55 17.43 4.63
C VAL A 123 -8.88 17.37 5.42
N PRO A 124 -8.92 16.78 6.61
CA PRO A 124 -7.81 16.29 7.43
C PRO A 124 -7.54 14.77 7.31
N ARG A 125 -8.13 14.07 6.35
CA ARG A 125 -7.97 12.62 6.21
C ARG A 125 -6.58 12.23 5.71
N HIS A 126 -5.99 13.00 4.78
CA HIS A 126 -4.61 12.86 4.38
C HIS A 126 -3.70 13.64 5.33
N LEU A 127 -2.93 12.93 6.14
CA LEU A 127 -1.99 13.49 7.10
C LEU A 127 -0.67 13.89 6.44
N TRP A 128 -0.35 13.27 5.30
CA TRP A 128 0.90 13.44 4.58
C TRP A 128 0.66 13.74 3.11
N HIS A 129 1.46 14.65 2.57
CA HIS A 129 1.46 14.98 1.15
C HIS A 129 2.84 14.68 0.57
N PHE A 130 2.88 13.81 -0.43
CA PHE A 130 4.11 13.28 -0.96
C PHE A 130 4.45 13.85 -2.34
N THR A 131 5.75 14.04 -2.56
CA THR A 131 6.33 14.17 -3.90
C THR A 131 7.15 12.92 -4.20
N PRO A 132 7.52 12.66 -5.47
CA PRO A 132 8.42 11.56 -5.81
C PRO A 132 9.74 11.61 -5.04
N GLY A 133 10.28 12.82 -4.80
CA GLY A 133 11.52 13.01 -4.05
C GLY A 133 11.37 12.67 -2.57
N THR A 134 10.28 13.10 -1.93
CA THR A 134 10.05 12.82 -0.50
C THR A 134 9.80 11.35 -0.22
N ILE A 135 9.06 10.65 -1.08
CA ILE A 135 8.89 9.17 -0.98
C ILE A 135 10.23 8.47 -1.15
N GLN A 136 11.05 8.88 -2.11
CA GLN A 136 12.38 8.27 -2.31
C GLN A 136 13.29 8.47 -1.11
N GLN A 137 13.31 9.67 -0.53
CA GLN A 137 14.09 9.93 0.70
C GLN A 137 13.61 9.09 1.87
N LEU A 138 12.29 9.00 2.06
CA LEU A 138 11.70 8.22 3.13
C LEU A 138 12.03 6.73 2.98
N ALA A 139 11.88 6.18 1.78
CA ALA A 139 12.27 4.80 1.46
C ALA A 139 13.74 4.53 1.77
N SER A 140 14.64 5.42 1.32
CA SER A 140 16.09 5.27 1.55
C SER A 140 16.46 5.30 3.02
N ARG A 141 15.83 6.15 3.83
CA ARG A 141 16.05 6.23 5.27
C ARG A 141 15.68 4.95 6.02
N HIS A 142 14.75 4.18 5.46
CA HIS A 142 14.28 2.92 6.03
C HIS A 142 14.82 1.67 5.32
N GLY A 143 15.94 1.79 4.59
CA GLY A 143 16.66 0.66 4.00
C GLY A 143 16.11 0.16 2.67
N PHE A 144 15.16 0.87 2.04
CA PHE A 144 14.63 0.51 0.74
C PHE A 144 15.41 1.16 -0.39
N ILE A 145 15.51 0.45 -1.50
CA ILE A 145 16.05 0.95 -2.76
C ILE A 145 14.90 1.07 -3.76
N MET A 146 14.70 2.27 -4.31
CA MET A 146 13.66 2.47 -5.31
C MET A 146 14.02 1.76 -6.62
N ALA A 147 13.28 0.71 -6.96
CA ALA A 147 13.49 -0.07 -8.16
C ALA A 147 12.83 0.53 -9.40
N ALA A 148 11.64 1.12 -9.24
CA ALA A 148 10.87 1.72 -10.33
C ALA A 148 9.90 2.78 -9.81
N ARG A 149 9.48 3.68 -10.70
CA ARG A 149 8.43 4.67 -10.46
C ARG A 149 7.54 4.75 -11.70
N HIS A 150 6.23 4.64 -11.47
CA HIS A 150 5.24 4.71 -12.53
C HIS A 150 4.16 5.75 -12.17
N PRO A 151 3.77 6.63 -13.10
CA PRO A 151 2.60 7.45 -12.90
C PRO A 151 1.34 6.57 -12.94
N LEU A 152 0.45 6.76 -11.97
CA LEU A 152 -0.91 6.23 -12.04
C LEU A 152 -1.81 7.37 -12.51
N PHE A 153 -2.49 7.15 -13.62
CA PHE A 153 -3.53 8.07 -14.08
C PHE A 153 -4.82 7.68 -13.37
N THR A 154 -5.22 8.44 -12.37
CA THR A 154 -6.57 8.37 -11.83
C THR A 154 -7.45 9.20 -12.75
N TYR A 155 -8.42 8.58 -13.43
CA TYR A 155 -9.44 9.33 -14.14
C TYR A 155 -10.22 10.14 -13.11
N PRO A 156 -10.48 11.44 -13.38
CA PRO A 156 -11.40 12.18 -12.54
C PRO A 156 -12.77 11.48 -12.60
N CYS A 157 -13.30 11.14 -11.44
CA CYS A 157 -14.69 10.69 -11.30
C CYS A 157 -15.64 11.85 -11.60
#